data_a669c88cdbbd160bfb046e7896bb68ec
#
_entry.id   a669c88cdbbd160bfb046e7896bb68ec
#
_cell.length_a   1.000
_cell.length_b   1.000
_cell.length_c   1.000
_cell.angle_alpha   90.00
_cell.angle_beta   90.00
_cell.angle_gamma   90.00
#
_symmetry.space_group_name_H-M   'P 1'
#
loop_
_entity.id
_entity.type
_entity.pdbx_description
1 polymer ?
#
loop_
_entity_poly.entity_id
_entity_poly.type
_entity_poly.pdbx_seq_one_letter_code
_entity_poly.pdbx_strand_id
1 'polypeptide(L)'
;FDRPYGLFTHPVNKIKTSGGSGEYLPWEFPMSYWLEQHGYDVSYISNVDTHADPAGLLRAKGFISVGHDEYWSQQMYQNAIKARDAGVSLAFFGGNSVLCVVPMEPSSAGVPNRCIRREGWFLPMPENISEAARKMRIKRVLNESDFELNMGPDGALLMGGRLDSENGRGMGVGDWTCAIPDHWLFAGTGMKKGDSIKNLLGWEWHGAPAMSLPGMQVVAEGDATINQKKVGHYTATVYDGPRDNVVFNAATIWWANGLSSPPGHKNPSRHGVAQKGPDERVQQITHN
;
A
#
# COMPACT_ATOMS: atom_id res chain seq x y z
N PHE A 1 -3.46 4.45 19.15
CA PHE A 1 -3.27 3.09 18.60
C PHE A 1 -3.58 1.97 19.59
N ASP A 2 -4.09 2.30 20.76
CA ASP A 2 -4.55 1.30 21.70
C ASP A 2 -5.94 0.80 21.31
N ARG A 3 -5.97 -0.07 20.31
CA ARG A 3 -7.19 -0.68 19.77
C ARG A 3 -7.02 -2.18 19.77
N PRO A 4 -7.37 -2.86 20.88
CA PRO A 4 -7.10 -4.27 21.06
C PRO A 4 -7.92 -5.19 20.13
N TYR A 5 -8.95 -4.66 19.46
CA TYR A 5 -9.84 -5.45 18.61
C TYR A 5 -9.86 -4.93 17.17
N GLY A 6 -9.72 -5.82 16.23
CA GLY A 6 -9.92 -5.53 14.81
C GLY A 6 -11.39 -5.45 14.43
N LEU A 7 -11.64 -5.11 13.19
CA LEU A 7 -12.98 -4.94 12.59
C LEU A 7 -13.95 -6.10 12.86
N PHE A 8 -13.42 -7.33 12.92
CA PHE A 8 -14.23 -8.55 13.02
C PHE A 8 -14.42 -9.06 14.44
N THR A 9 -13.71 -8.50 15.39
CA THR A 9 -13.68 -9.01 16.77
C THR A 9 -14.24 -8.05 17.80
N HIS A 10 -14.66 -6.83 17.40
CA HIS A 10 -15.21 -5.86 18.34
C HIS A 10 -16.60 -6.28 18.83
N PRO A 11 -16.78 -6.66 20.11
CA PRO A 11 -18.01 -7.25 20.60
C PRO A 11 -19.15 -6.23 20.76
N VAL A 12 -18.84 -4.94 20.94
CA VAL A 12 -19.80 -3.92 21.34
C VAL A 12 -20.15 -2.95 20.22
N ASN A 13 -19.12 -2.47 19.52
CA ASN A 13 -19.33 -1.50 18.45
C ASN A 13 -19.33 -2.23 17.10
N LYS A 14 -20.40 -2.67 16.60
CA LYS A 14 -20.55 -3.19 15.23
C LYS A 14 -20.10 -2.16 14.16
N ILE A 15 -19.13 -1.33 14.49
CA ILE A 15 -18.54 -0.31 13.63
C ILE A 15 -17.78 -1.03 12.52
N LYS A 16 -18.30 -0.93 11.32
CA LYS A 16 -17.73 -1.47 10.08
C LYS A 16 -16.52 -0.67 9.57
N THR A 17 -15.74 -0.08 10.46
CA THR A 17 -14.53 0.66 10.09
C THR A 17 -13.31 -0.09 10.57
N SER A 18 -12.29 -0.14 9.71
CA SER A 18 -10.97 -0.60 10.10
C SER A 18 -10.56 0.05 11.43
N GLY A 19 -10.21 -0.71 12.38
CA GLY A 19 -9.88 -0.15 13.67
C GLY A 19 -9.04 -1.05 14.52
N GLY A 20 -7.89 -0.57 14.89
CA GLY A 20 -7.10 -1.17 15.93
C GLY A 20 -5.93 -2.01 15.44
N SER A 21 -5.28 -2.63 16.40
CA SER A 21 -4.15 -3.53 16.21
C SER A 21 -4.49 -4.81 15.43
N GLY A 22 -5.76 -5.01 15.09
CA GLY A 22 -6.23 -6.16 14.32
C GLY A 22 -6.21 -5.97 12.81
N GLU A 23 -5.54 -4.96 12.27
CA GLU A 23 -5.47 -4.72 10.82
C GLU A 23 -4.71 -5.81 10.06
N TYR A 24 -3.81 -6.52 10.71
CA TYR A 24 -3.18 -7.71 10.16
C TYR A 24 -4.22 -8.74 9.67
N LEU A 25 -5.25 -9.03 10.45
CA LEU A 25 -6.24 -10.05 10.11
C LEU A 25 -7.06 -9.71 8.84
N PRO A 26 -7.56 -8.47 8.64
CA PRO A 26 -8.32 -8.14 7.44
C PRO A 26 -7.46 -7.91 6.19
N TRP A 27 -6.22 -7.43 6.30
CA TRP A 27 -5.46 -6.95 5.16
C TRP A 27 -4.23 -7.77 4.83
N GLU A 28 -3.54 -8.35 5.81
CA GLU A 28 -2.23 -8.98 5.63
C GLU A 28 -2.31 -10.51 5.76
N PHE A 29 -3.13 -11.02 6.67
CA PHE A 29 -3.23 -12.45 6.97
C PHE A 29 -3.52 -13.32 5.74
N PRO A 30 -4.40 -12.95 4.79
CA PRO A 30 -4.57 -13.74 3.58
C PRO A 30 -3.30 -13.90 2.74
N MET A 31 -2.41 -12.89 2.71
CA MET A 31 -1.13 -12.97 2.02
C MET A 31 -0.18 -13.94 2.75
N SER A 32 0.04 -13.76 4.05
CA SER A 32 0.94 -14.62 4.82
C SER A 32 0.47 -16.08 4.81
N TYR A 33 -0.83 -16.31 4.97
CA TYR A 33 -1.42 -17.66 4.87
C TYR A 33 -1.16 -18.30 3.50
N TRP A 34 -1.33 -17.53 2.41
CA TRP A 34 -1.11 -18.00 1.05
C TRP A 34 0.37 -18.32 0.79
N LEU A 35 1.28 -17.45 1.20
CA LEU A 35 2.72 -17.63 1.03
C LEU A 35 3.21 -18.90 1.75
N GLU A 36 2.83 -19.10 3.00
CA GLU A 36 3.21 -20.28 3.79
C GLU A 36 2.58 -21.55 3.22
N GLN A 37 1.33 -21.49 2.78
CA GLN A 37 0.63 -22.63 2.17
C GLN A 37 1.31 -23.11 0.88
N HIS A 38 1.94 -22.20 0.13
CA HIS A 38 2.67 -22.52 -1.09
C HIS A 38 4.17 -22.77 -0.87
N GLY A 39 4.62 -22.83 0.39
CA GLY A 39 5.98 -23.18 0.75
C GLY A 39 7.04 -22.12 0.44
N TYR A 40 6.64 -20.87 0.34
CA TYR A 40 7.61 -19.76 0.23
C TYR A 40 8.43 -19.64 1.50
N ASP A 41 9.72 -19.38 1.35
CA ASP A 41 10.63 -19.04 2.46
C ASP A 41 10.40 -17.57 2.84
N VAL A 42 9.64 -17.36 3.91
CA VAL A 42 9.21 -16.03 4.34
C VAL A 42 9.66 -15.71 5.76
N SER A 43 9.98 -14.43 5.97
CA SER A 43 10.21 -13.85 7.30
C SER A 43 9.33 -12.63 7.44
N TYR A 44 8.78 -12.44 8.64
CA TYR A 44 7.92 -11.29 8.95
C TYR A 44 8.70 -10.26 9.73
N ILE A 45 8.57 -9.00 9.31
CA ILE A 45 9.19 -7.86 9.98
C ILE A 45 8.13 -6.77 10.19
N SER A 46 8.32 -5.97 11.22
CA SER A 46 7.47 -4.81 11.48
C SER A 46 8.04 -3.54 10.83
N ASN A 47 7.23 -2.48 10.78
CA ASN A 47 7.70 -1.16 10.40
C ASN A 47 8.83 -0.66 11.33
N VAL A 48 8.81 -1.06 12.60
CA VAL A 48 9.90 -0.75 13.53
C VAL A 48 11.20 -1.45 13.11
N ASP A 49 11.13 -2.71 12.68
CA ASP A 49 12.32 -3.43 12.18
C ASP A 49 12.82 -2.81 10.87
N THR A 50 11.92 -2.47 9.96
CA THR A 50 12.26 -1.77 8.69
C THR A 50 12.94 -0.42 8.96
N HIS A 51 12.54 0.29 10.03
CA HIS A 51 13.17 1.52 10.48
C HIS A 51 14.55 1.28 11.10
N ALA A 52 14.64 0.34 12.03
CA ALA A 52 15.78 0.20 12.94
C ALA A 52 16.92 -0.68 12.37
N ASP A 53 16.60 -1.64 11.48
CA ASP A 53 17.58 -2.57 10.89
C ASP A 53 17.71 -2.36 9.38
N PRO A 54 18.57 -1.45 8.92
CA PRO A 54 18.78 -1.22 7.49
C PRO A 54 19.35 -2.42 6.74
N ALA A 55 19.97 -3.37 7.43
CA ALA A 55 20.49 -4.59 6.84
C ALA A 55 19.43 -5.70 6.75
N GLY A 56 18.31 -5.54 7.44
CA GLY A 56 17.24 -6.54 7.49
C GLY A 56 16.69 -6.87 6.12
N LEU A 57 16.36 -5.86 5.35
CA LEU A 57 15.81 -6.01 4.00
C LEU A 57 16.80 -6.65 3.01
N LEU A 58 18.10 -6.47 3.23
CA LEU A 58 19.16 -7.01 2.35
C LEU A 58 19.33 -8.54 2.48
N ARG A 59 18.73 -9.17 3.48
CA ARG A 59 18.78 -10.62 3.69
C ARG A 59 17.77 -11.40 2.84
N ALA A 60 16.82 -10.70 2.23
CA ALA A 60 15.78 -11.30 1.40
C ALA A 60 15.98 -10.97 -0.08
N LYS A 61 15.45 -11.81 -0.97
CA LYS A 61 15.38 -11.53 -2.41
C LYS A 61 14.29 -10.52 -2.76
N GLY A 62 13.24 -10.47 -1.96
CA GLY A 62 12.11 -9.58 -2.12
C GLY A 62 11.62 -9.01 -0.79
N PHE A 63 11.15 -7.78 -0.83
CA PHE A 63 10.43 -7.12 0.25
C PHE A 63 8.98 -6.90 -0.17
N ILE A 64 8.05 -7.28 0.69
CA ILE A 64 6.61 -7.18 0.43
C ILE A 64 5.96 -6.28 1.48
N SER A 65 5.35 -5.19 1.03
CA SER A 65 4.46 -4.33 1.83
C SER A 65 3.01 -4.68 1.49
N VAL A 66 2.18 -4.97 2.50
CA VAL A 66 0.84 -5.52 2.28
C VAL A 66 -0.21 -4.70 3.01
N GLY A 67 -1.35 -4.51 2.36
CA GLY A 67 -2.55 -3.97 2.99
C GLY A 67 -2.49 -2.48 3.23
N HIS A 68 -2.68 -2.06 4.48
CA HIS A 68 -2.77 -0.66 4.88
C HIS A 68 -1.46 -0.16 5.52
N ASP A 69 -0.43 0.02 4.70
CA ASP A 69 0.91 0.43 5.13
C ASP A 69 1.18 1.93 4.87
N GLU A 70 0.33 2.76 5.47
CA GLU A 70 0.26 4.22 5.23
C GLU A 70 1.38 5.00 5.94
N TYR A 71 1.85 4.51 7.10
CA TYR A 71 2.66 5.28 8.04
C TYR A 71 4.13 4.86 7.99
N TRP A 72 4.97 5.68 7.34
CA TRP A 72 6.38 5.39 7.16
C TRP A 72 7.26 6.47 7.78
N SER A 73 8.38 6.06 8.40
CA SER A 73 9.43 7.02 8.71
C SER A 73 10.26 7.30 7.46
N GLN A 74 10.93 8.43 7.42
CA GLN A 74 11.90 8.71 6.35
C GLN A 74 13.03 7.66 6.32
N GLN A 75 13.40 7.11 7.48
CA GLN A 75 14.41 6.05 7.56
C GLN A 75 13.92 4.75 6.91
N MET A 76 12.65 4.34 7.10
CA MET A 76 12.08 3.19 6.39
C MET A 76 12.15 3.39 4.88
N TYR A 77 11.76 4.57 4.40
CA TYR A 77 11.83 4.92 2.97
C TYR A 77 13.27 4.76 2.44
N GLN A 78 14.26 5.32 3.15
CA GLN A 78 15.66 5.22 2.76
C GLN A 78 16.19 3.78 2.79
N ASN A 79 15.76 2.98 3.76
CA ASN A 79 16.14 1.57 3.86
C ASN A 79 15.55 0.76 2.69
N ALA A 80 14.31 1.01 2.30
CA ALA A 80 13.68 0.37 1.14
C ALA A 80 14.35 0.79 -0.18
N ILE A 81 14.71 2.08 -0.36
CA ILE A 81 15.50 2.55 -1.51
C ILE A 81 16.84 1.81 -1.58
N LYS A 82 17.57 1.73 -0.46
CA LYS A 82 18.87 1.02 -0.40
C LYS A 82 18.72 -0.47 -0.74
N ALA A 83 17.66 -1.11 -0.26
CA ALA A 83 17.37 -2.51 -0.58
C ALA A 83 17.11 -2.70 -2.08
N ARG A 84 16.25 -1.87 -2.69
CA ARG A 84 16.02 -1.84 -4.13
C ARG A 84 17.32 -1.67 -4.91
N ASP A 85 18.12 -0.67 -4.54
CA ASP A 85 19.37 -0.33 -5.23
C ASP A 85 20.45 -1.41 -5.05
N ALA A 86 20.32 -2.24 -4.00
CA ALA A 86 21.15 -3.43 -3.78
C ALA A 86 20.66 -4.68 -4.52
N GLY A 87 19.50 -4.64 -5.20
CA GLY A 87 18.98 -5.76 -5.99
C GLY A 87 17.83 -6.53 -5.34
N VAL A 88 17.27 -6.03 -4.23
CA VAL A 88 16.05 -6.60 -3.64
C VAL A 88 14.84 -6.15 -4.47
N SER A 89 14.02 -7.08 -4.95
CA SER A 89 12.76 -6.73 -5.58
C SER A 89 11.77 -6.23 -4.52
N LEU A 90 10.95 -5.24 -4.88
CA LEU A 90 9.94 -4.70 -3.98
C LEU A 90 8.54 -4.94 -4.54
N ALA A 91 7.59 -5.32 -3.69
CA ALA A 91 6.20 -5.44 -4.07
C ALA A 91 5.30 -4.72 -3.06
N PHE A 92 4.47 -3.81 -3.56
CA PHE A 92 3.50 -3.05 -2.77
C PHE A 92 2.10 -3.54 -3.09
N PHE A 93 1.60 -4.43 -2.26
CA PHE A 93 0.26 -5.01 -2.33
C PHE A 93 -0.72 -4.24 -1.43
N GLY A 94 -0.76 -2.95 -1.61
CA GLY A 94 -1.49 -2.04 -0.75
C GLY A 94 -2.13 -0.86 -1.48
N GLY A 95 -2.85 -0.07 -0.71
CA GLY A 95 -3.37 1.24 -1.10
C GLY A 95 -3.04 2.27 -0.03
N ASN A 96 -2.79 3.53 -0.41
CA ASN A 96 -2.24 4.58 0.44
C ASN A 96 -0.91 4.21 1.13
N SER A 97 -0.18 3.24 0.62
CA SER A 97 1.13 2.88 1.17
C SER A 97 2.10 4.05 1.05
N VAL A 98 3.04 4.14 2.01
CA VAL A 98 4.08 5.19 2.01
C VAL A 98 3.48 6.60 1.85
N LEU A 99 2.40 6.90 2.54
CA LEU A 99 1.71 8.18 2.41
C LEU A 99 2.11 9.19 3.48
N CYS A 100 2.10 8.78 4.75
CA CYS A 100 2.30 9.68 5.87
C CYS A 100 3.71 9.55 6.44
N VAL A 101 4.39 10.68 6.59
CA VAL A 101 5.67 10.73 7.30
C VAL A 101 5.39 10.70 8.80
N VAL A 102 5.99 9.70 9.46
CA VAL A 102 5.92 9.54 10.93
C VAL A 102 7.33 9.29 11.47
N PRO A 103 7.88 10.14 12.34
CA PRO A 103 9.07 9.80 13.09
C PRO A 103 8.76 8.69 14.08
N MET A 104 9.76 7.88 14.40
CA MET A 104 9.68 6.89 15.46
C MET A 104 10.44 7.40 16.68
N GLU A 105 9.72 7.71 17.73
CA GLU A 105 10.25 8.32 18.94
C GLU A 105 10.24 7.33 20.11
N PRO A 106 11.07 7.52 21.14
CA PRO A 106 10.99 6.72 22.35
C PRO A 106 9.68 6.99 23.12
N SER A 107 9.19 5.99 23.84
CA SER A 107 8.10 6.18 24.78
C SER A 107 8.51 7.06 25.96
N SER A 108 7.54 7.49 26.79
CA SER A 108 7.80 8.21 28.03
C SER A 108 8.67 7.42 29.03
N ALA A 109 8.73 6.09 28.89
CA ALA A 109 9.62 5.21 29.66
C ALA A 109 11.00 5.02 29.01
N GLY A 110 11.34 5.76 27.94
CA GLY A 110 12.62 5.68 27.24
C GLY A 110 12.80 4.47 26.33
N VAL A 111 11.76 3.68 26.06
CA VAL A 111 11.84 2.56 25.13
C VAL A 111 11.84 3.11 23.71
N PRO A 112 12.88 2.82 22.89
CA PRO A 112 13.04 3.40 21.56
C PRO A 112 11.93 2.94 20.60
N ASN A 113 11.62 3.79 19.61
CA ASN A 113 10.72 3.49 18.48
C ASN A 113 9.31 3.03 18.91
N ARG A 114 8.75 3.62 19.97
CA ARG A 114 7.44 3.25 20.54
C ARG A 114 6.34 4.27 20.32
N CYS A 115 6.70 5.48 19.94
CA CYS A 115 5.75 6.56 19.66
C CYS A 115 5.88 6.99 18.21
N ILE A 116 4.74 7.20 17.57
CA ILE A 116 4.68 7.81 16.25
C ILE A 116 3.70 8.97 16.27
N ARG A 117 4.01 9.95 15.44
CA ARG A 117 3.15 11.11 15.21
C ARG A 117 3.14 11.41 13.72
N ARG A 118 1.97 11.67 13.15
CA ARG A 118 1.90 12.09 11.76
C ARG A 118 2.44 13.51 11.62
N GLU A 119 3.51 13.72 10.85
CA GLU A 119 4.18 15.00 10.71
C GLU A 119 4.13 15.56 9.28
N GLY A 120 3.83 14.76 8.30
CA GLY A 120 3.81 15.18 6.91
C GLY A 120 3.42 14.07 5.97
N TRP A 121 3.85 14.20 4.72
CA TRP A 121 3.52 13.25 3.66
C TRP A 121 4.70 12.96 2.75
N PHE A 122 4.69 11.77 2.15
CA PHE A 122 5.52 11.38 1.00
C PHE A 122 4.84 11.81 -0.32
N LEU A 123 4.43 13.06 -0.39
CA LEU A 123 3.81 13.68 -1.55
C LEU A 123 4.59 14.95 -1.92
N PRO A 124 4.76 15.25 -3.21
CA PRO A 124 5.35 16.53 -3.61
C PRO A 124 4.49 17.67 -3.09
N MET A 125 5.15 18.68 -2.51
CA MET A 125 4.49 19.93 -2.19
C MET A 125 4.33 20.73 -3.49
N PRO A 126 3.14 21.25 -3.79
CA PRO A 126 2.98 22.17 -4.90
C PRO A 126 3.89 23.40 -4.71
N GLU A 127 4.62 23.80 -5.74
CA GLU A 127 5.55 24.93 -5.68
C GLU A 127 4.88 26.23 -5.23
N ASN A 128 3.60 26.40 -5.56
CA ASN A 128 2.82 27.61 -5.31
C ASN A 128 1.71 27.40 -4.26
N ILE A 129 1.95 26.53 -3.26
CA ILE A 129 0.97 26.37 -2.18
C ILE A 129 0.82 27.66 -1.38
N SER A 130 -0.41 28.18 -1.27
CA SER A 130 -0.66 29.35 -0.44
C SER A 130 -0.40 29.03 1.05
N GLU A 131 0.01 30.05 1.81
CA GLU A 131 0.21 29.91 3.26
C GLU A 131 -1.06 29.43 3.97
N ALA A 132 -2.23 29.87 3.54
CA ALA A 132 -3.51 29.41 4.07
C ALA A 132 -3.75 27.91 3.81
N ALA A 133 -3.43 27.42 2.60
CA ALA A 133 -3.53 26.02 2.27
C ALA A 133 -2.49 25.17 3.01
N ARG A 134 -1.27 25.70 3.23
CA ARG A 134 -0.24 25.08 4.06
C ARG A 134 -0.70 24.94 5.51
N LYS A 135 -1.19 26.02 6.12
CA LYS A 135 -1.75 26.01 7.48
C LYS A 135 -2.94 25.05 7.63
N MET A 136 -3.81 24.97 6.61
CA MET A 136 -4.93 24.03 6.62
C MET A 136 -4.46 22.58 6.57
N ARG A 137 -3.42 22.25 5.81
CA ARG A 137 -2.80 20.91 5.79
C ARG A 137 -2.18 20.57 7.14
N ILE A 138 -1.44 21.48 7.76
CA ILE A 138 -0.86 21.31 9.10
C ILE A 138 -1.97 21.03 10.12
N LYS A 139 -2.99 21.88 10.18
CA LYS A 139 -4.12 21.72 11.11
C LYS A 139 -4.84 20.40 10.91
N ARG A 140 -4.99 19.93 9.67
CA ARG A 140 -5.64 18.64 9.36
C ARG A 140 -4.83 17.44 9.84
N VAL A 141 -3.49 17.54 9.84
CA VAL A 141 -2.61 16.45 10.25
C VAL A 141 -2.38 16.43 11.76
N LEU A 142 -2.13 17.58 12.36
CA LEU A 142 -1.62 17.69 13.72
C LEU A 142 -2.60 18.32 14.72
N ASN A 143 -3.65 18.95 14.22
CA ASN A 143 -4.54 19.79 15.01
C ASN A 143 -3.83 20.94 15.76
N GLU A 144 -2.65 21.33 15.29
CA GLU A 144 -1.78 22.37 15.85
C GLU A 144 -1.49 23.43 14.79
N SER A 145 -1.36 24.69 15.20
CA SER A 145 -1.19 25.83 14.28
C SER A 145 0.26 26.16 13.93
N ASP A 146 1.22 25.72 14.74
CA ASP A 146 2.61 26.21 14.71
C ASP A 146 3.64 25.15 14.33
N PHE A 147 3.21 24.03 13.74
CA PHE A 147 4.09 22.93 13.40
C PHE A 147 4.64 23.02 11.98
N GLU A 148 5.93 22.79 11.82
CA GLU A 148 6.55 22.67 10.51
C GLU A 148 6.31 21.27 9.91
N LEU A 149 5.79 21.23 8.67
CA LEU A 149 5.52 19.95 7.99
C LEU A 149 6.83 19.24 7.66
N ASN A 150 6.96 18.02 8.15
CA ASN A 150 8.03 17.10 7.78
C ASN A 150 7.64 16.37 6.48
N MET A 151 8.06 16.90 5.33
CA MET A 151 7.78 16.29 4.03
C MET A 151 8.86 15.30 3.65
N GLY A 152 8.44 14.08 3.30
CA GLY A 152 9.31 13.07 2.72
C GLY A 152 9.53 13.27 1.21
N PRO A 153 10.41 12.47 0.60
CA PRO A 153 10.48 12.34 -0.85
C PRO A 153 9.12 11.88 -1.42
N ASP A 154 8.90 12.04 -2.73
CA ASP A 154 7.69 11.52 -3.36
C ASP A 154 7.63 9.99 -3.26
N GLY A 155 6.59 9.45 -2.62
CA GLY A 155 6.37 8.01 -2.47
C GLY A 155 6.30 7.25 -3.80
N ALA A 156 5.88 7.92 -4.88
CA ALA A 156 5.87 7.31 -6.21
C ALA A 156 7.26 6.94 -6.72
N LEU A 157 8.33 7.64 -6.28
CA LEU A 157 9.70 7.33 -6.66
C LEU A 157 10.23 6.02 -6.03
N LEU A 158 9.58 5.55 -4.98
CA LEU A 158 9.85 4.24 -4.39
C LEU A 158 8.93 3.15 -4.95
N MET A 159 7.63 3.43 -5.01
CA MET A 159 6.61 2.41 -5.33
C MET A 159 6.24 2.33 -6.82
N GLY A 160 6.62 3.31 -7.63
CA GLY A 160 6.16 3.44 -9.01
C GLY A 160 4.83 4.20 -9.18
N GLY A 161 4.04 4.30 -8.15
CA GLY A 161 2.78 5.04 -8.12
C GLY A 161 2.37 5.34 -6.68
N ARG A 162 1.51 6.30 -6.47
CA ARG A 162 1.06 6.74 -5.14
C ARG A 162 -0.39 7.20 -5.17
N LEU A 163 -0.90 7.60 -4.02
CA LEU A 163 -2.18 8.29 -3.91
C LEU A 163 -2.23 9.48 -4.89
N ASP A 164 -3.28 9.53 -5.69
CA ASP A 164 -3.58 10.70 -6.52
C ASP A 164 -4.47 11.67 -5.75
N SER A 165 -3.83 12.64 -5.12
CA SER A 165 -4.53 13.66 -4.32
C SER A 165 -5.29 14.69 -5.15
N GLU A 166 -5.03 14.78 -6.45
CA GLU A 166 -5.67 15.74 -7.35
C GLU A 166 -6.98 15.19 -7.90
N ASN A 167 -7.01 13.89 -8.23
CA ASN A 167 -8.12 13.25 -8.94
C ASN A 167 -8.95 12.29 -8.08
N GLY A 168 -8.91 12.35 -6.73
CA GLY A 168 -9.85 11.53 -6.03
C GLY A 168 -9.50 11.01 -4.64
N ARG A 169 -8.63 11.60 -3.91
CA ARG A 169 -8.30 11.23 -2.52
C ARG A 169 -7.91 9.75 -2.29
N GLY A 170 -7.64 8.96 -3.35
CA GLY A 170 -7.32 7.54 -3.27
C GLY A 170 -8.40 6.64 -2.67
N MET A 171 -9.65 7.10 -2.65
CA MET A 171 -10.79 6.37 -2.09
C MET A 171 -11.71 5.91 -3.19
N GLY A 172 -12.31 4.73 -3.03
CA GLY A 172 -13.26 4.16 -3.99
C GLY A 172 -13.01 2.69 -4.24
N VAL A 173 -13.86 2.06 -5.03
CA VAL A 173 -13.82 0.63 -5.35
C VAL A 173 -13.99 0.42 -6.84
N GLY A 174 -13.54 -0.72 -7.34
CA GLY A 174 -13.67 -1.06 -8.76
C GLY A 174 -13.11 -2.44 -9.09
N ASP A 175 -12.97 -2.66 -10.39
CA ASP A 175 -12.34 -3.85 -10.93
C ASP A 175 -10.86 -3.59 -11.19
N TRP A 176 -10.02 -4.60 -11.08
CA TRP A 176 -8.61 -4.51 -11.44
C TRP A 176 -8.42 -5.02 -12.88
N THR A 177 -8.06 -4.13 -13.80
CA THR A 177 -8.17 -4.38 -15.25
C THR A 177 -6.81 -4.39 -15.93
N CYS A 178 -6.51 -5.48 -16.63
CA CYS A 178 -5.27 -5.67 -17.38
C CYS A 178 -5.12 -4.65 -18.53
N ALA A 179 -3.99 -3.93 -18.56
CA ALA A 179 -3.66 -2.97 -19.60
C ALA A 179 -2.72 -3.53 -20.69
N ILE A 180 -1.73 -4.36 -20.30
CA ILE A 180 -0.69 -4.91 -21.20
C ILE A 180 -0.51 -6.41 -20.99
N PRO A 181 -1.35 -7.27 -21.57
CA PRO A 181 -1.41 -8.71 -21.31
C PRO A 181 -0.12 -9.47 -21.67
N ASP A 182 0.70 -8.93 -22.56
CA ASP A 182 1.97 -9.54 -22.98
C ASP A 182 3.11 -9.32 -21.97
N HIS A 183 2.88 -8.54 -20.90
CA HIS A 183 3.86 -8.36 -19.84
C HIS A 183 4.04 -9.66 -19.07
N TRP A 184 5.26 -9.99 -18.65
CA TRP A 184 5.60 -11.22 -17.90
C TRP A 184 4.72 -11.44 -16.68
N LEU A 185 4.29 -10.37 -16.03
CA LEU A 185 3.40 -10.38 -14.88
C LEU A 185 2.09 -11.17 -15.14
N PHE A 186 1.60 -11.20 -16.37
CA PHE A 186 0.37 -11.90 -16.76
C PHE A 186 0.62 -13.30 -17.34
N ALA A 187 1.87 -13.78 -17.35
CA ALA A 187 2.17 -15.12 -17.85
C ALA A 187 1.34 -16.19 -17.10
N GLY A 188 0.70 -17.07 -17.84
CA GLY A 188 -0.14 -18.12 -17.26
C GLY A 188 -1.53 -17.71 -16.77
N THR A 189 -1.86 -16.42 -16.74
CA THR A 189 -3.20 -15.96 -16.29
C THR A 189 -4.29 -16.09 -17.35
N GLY A 190 -3.93 -16.16 -18.62
CA GLY A 190 -4.86 -16.12 -19.74
C GLY A 190 -5.57 -14.78 -19.95
N MET A 191 -5.21 -13.74 -19.19
CA MET A 191 -5.83 -12.41 -19.30
C MET A 191 -5.49 -11.74 -20.62
N LYS A 192 -6.48 -11.05 -21.17
CA LYS A 192 -6.36 -10.18 -22.34
C LYS A 192 -6.48 -8.73 -21.92
N LYS A 193 -6.11 -7.81 -22.83
CA LYS A 193 -6.31 -6.37 -22.58
C LYS A 193 -7.80 -6.08 -22.34
N GLY A 194 -8.07 -5.42 -21.22
CA GLY A 194 -9.42 -5.08 -20.78
C GLY A 194 -10.09 -6.15 -19.90
N ASP A 195 -9.51 -7.34 -19.74
CA ASP A 195 -10.02 -8.33 -18.80
C ASP A 195 -9.85 -7.81 -17.37
N SER A 196 -10.87 -8.04 -16.54
CA SER A 196 -10.93 -7.49 -15.21
C SER A 196 -11.08 -8.57 -14.14
N ILE A 197 -10.35 -8.39 -13.04
CA ILE A 197 -10.59 -9.11 -11.79
C ILE A 197 -11.61 -8.29 -10.99
N LYS A 198 -12.82 -8.84 -10.86
CA LYS A 198 -13.96 -8.11 -10.31
C LYS A 198 -13.81 -7.77 -8.83
N ASN A 199 -14.07 -6.50 -8.48
CA ASN A 199 -14.06 -6.00 -7.11
C ASN A 199 -12.70 -6.20 -6.39
N LEU A 200 -11.59 -6.24 -7.11
CA LEU A 200 -10.26 -6.34 -6.50
C LEU A 200 -9.70 -4.96 -6.13
N LEU A 201 -10.14 -3.89 -6.79
CA LEU A 201 -9.77 -2.54 -6.39
C LEU A 201 -10.50 -2.18 -5.09
N GLY A 202 -9.72 -2.10 -4.01
CA GLY A 202 -10.23 -1.78 -2.69
C GLY A 202 -10.47 -0.30 -2.48
N TRP A 203 -10.94 0.05 -1.30
CA TRP A 203 -11.37 1.40 -0.94
C TRP A 203 -10.22 2.42 -0.85
N GLU A 204 -8.98 1.97 -0.85
CA GLU A 204 -7.77 2.79 -1.03
C GLU A 204 -6.93 2.22 -2.17
N TRP A 205 -6.39 3.13 -2.99
CA TRP A 205 -5.71 2.78 -4.22
C TRP A 205 -4.66 3.84 -4.61
N HIS A 206 -3.76 3.49 -5.53
CA HIS A 206 -2.76 4.40 -6.11
C HIS A 206 -3.12 4.75 -7.55
N GLY A 207 -2.85 5.98 -7.97
CA GLY A 207 -3.25 6.45 -9.28
C GLY A 207 -2.28 7.42 -9.97
N ALA A 208 -1.25 7.92 -9.27
CA ALA A 208 -0.28 8.83 -9.86
C ALA A 208 1.04 8.10 -10.16
N PRO A 209 1.26 7.60 -11.40
CA PRO A 209 2.48 6.86 -11.74
C PRO A 209 3.68 7.80 -11.89
N ALA A 210 4.85 7.34 -11.45
CA ALA A 210 6.13 8.05 -11.60
C ALA A 210 6.77 7.70 -12.95
N MET A 211 6.27 8.25 -14.03
CA MET A 211 6.68 7.94 -15.42
C MET A 211 8.17 8.19 -15.74
N SER A 212 8.89 8.89 -14.84
CA SER A 212 10.34 9.13 -14.98
C SER A 212 11.21 7.94 -14.53
N LEU A 213 10.63 6.92 -13.88
CA LEU A 213 11.39 5.77 -13.43
C LEU A 213 11.77 4.84 -14.61
N PRO A 214 12.95 4.18 -14.55
CA PRO A 214 13.40 3.28 -15.62
C PRO A 214 12.41 2.14 -15.88
N GLY A 215 12.15 1.82 -17.14
CA GLY A 215 11.26 0.71 -17.52
C GLY A 215 9.83 0.82 -17.02
N MET A 216 9.37 2.00 -16.58
CA MET A 216 8.04 2.20 -16.01
C MET A 216 6.93 1.79 -16.96
N GLN A 217 6.08 0.89 -16.50
CA GLN A 217 4.90 0.43 -17.22
C GLN A 217 3.66 0.47 -16.31
N VAL A 218 2.55 0.95 -16.86
CA VAL A 218 1.22 0.80 -16.24
C VAL A 218 0.67 -0.54 -16.69
N VAL A 219 0.66 -1.53 -15.81
CA VAL A 219 0.28 -2.92 -16.11
C VAL A 219 -1.22 -3.16 -15.97
N ALA A 220 -1.87 -2.41 -15.07
CA ALA A 220 -3.32 -2.42 -14.96
C ALA A 220 -3.82 -1.03 -14.59
N GLU A 221 -5.03 -0.68 -15.03
CA GLU A 221 -5.62 0.62 -14.80
C GLU A 221 -7.16 0.57 -14.90
N GLY A 222 -7.81 1.56 -14.36
CA GLY A 222 -9.26 1.69 -14.46
C GLY A 222 -9.85 2.70 -13.50
N ASP A 223 -11.17 2.80 -13.52
CA ASP A 223 -11.89 3.78 -12.74
C ASP A 223 -12.22 3.26 -11.33
N ALA A 224 -11.95 4.10 -10.33
CA ALA A 224 -12.46 3.94 -8.98
C ALA A 224 -13.79 4.66 -8.82
N THR A 225 -14.75 4.03 -8.13
CA THR A 225 -16.11 4.55 -7.96
C THR A 225 -16.54 4.56 -6.50
N ILE A 226 -17.39 5.52 -6.14
CA ILE A 226 -18.18 5.53 -4.89
C ILE A 226 -19.65 5.67 -5.29
N ASN A 227 -20.49 4.72 -4.84
CA ASN A 227 -21.89 4.67 -5.23
C ASN A 227 -22.09 4.78 -6.76
N GLN A 228 -21.28 4.02 -7.52
CA GLN A 228 -21.26 3.98 -9.00
C GLN A 228 -20.84 5.30 -9.68
N LYS A 229 -20.44 6.30 -8.94
CA LYS A 229 -19.89 7.54 -9.52
C LYS A 229 -18.37 7.46 -9.53
N LYS A 230 -17.77 7.75 -10.68
CA LYS A 230 -16.32 7.85 -10.82
C LYS A 230 -15.77 8.91 -9.86
N VAL A 231 -14.74 8.52 -9.09
CA VAL A 231 -14.06 9.39 -8.12
C VAL A 231 -12.57 9.49 -8.40
N GLY A 232 -12.04 8.69 -9.31
CA GLY A 232 -10.65 8.73 -9.71
C GLY A 232 -10.30 7.63 -10.70
N HIS A 233 -9.00 7.54 -11.01
CA HIS A 233 -8.42 6.54 -11.90
C HIS A 233 -7.20 5.93 -11.24
N TYR A 234 -7.19 4.60 -11.04
CA TYR A 234 -6.05 3.91 -10.45
C TYR A 234 -5.09 3.40 -11.53
N THR A 235 -3.83 3.25 -11.18
CA THR A 235 -2.80 2.63 -12.01
C THR A 235 -1.94 1.68 -11.18
N ALA A 236 -1.89 0.41 -11.57
CA ALA A 236 -0.90 -0.54 -11.07
C ALA A 236 0.33 -0.50 -11.97
N THR A 237 1.52 -0.54 -11.38
CA THR A 237 2.75 -0.25 -12.10
C THR A 237 3.84 -1.29 -11.83
N VAL A 238 4.71 -1.46 -12.84
CA VAL A 238 5.99 -2.17 -12.69
C VAL A 238 7.09 -1.25 -13.22
N TYR A 239 8.24 -1.22 -12.56
CA TYR A 239 9.44 -0.57 -13.10
C TYR A 239 10.71 -1.34 -12.72
N ASP A 240 11.79 -1.08 -13.47
CA ASP A 240 13.05 -1.79 -13.33
C ASP A 240 13.89 -1.20 -12.19
N GLY A 241 14.35 -2.05 -11.29
CA GLY A 241 15.41 -1.70 -10.35
C GLY A 241 16.79 -1.77 -11.03
N PRO A 242 17.83 -1.20 -10.40
CA PRO A 242 19.15 -1.04 -11.05
C PRO A 242 19.98 -2.33 -11.15
N ARG A 243 19.53 -3.47 -10.66
CA ARG A 243 20.26 -4.75 -10.62
C ARG A 243 19.39 -5.94 -11.03
N ASP A 244 18.71 -5.83 -12.14
CA ASP A 244 17.80 -6.86 -12.67
C ASP A 244 16.68 -7.25 -11.68
N ASN A 245 16.40 -6.39 -10.74
CA ASN A 245 15.29 -6.51 -9.82
C ASN A 245 14.12 -5.60 -10.27
N VAL A 246 12.95 -5.84 -9.75
CA VAL A 246 11.74 -5.12 -10.15
C VAL A 246 11.02 -4.53 -8.95
N VAL A 247 10.25 -3.49 -9.21
CA VAL A 247 9.30 -2.96 -8.24
C VAL A 247 7.90 -3.05 -8.82
N PHE A 248 7.02 -3.76 -8.13
CA PHE A 248 5.61 -3.90 -8.49
C PHE A 248 4.72 -3.17 -7.48
N ASN A 249 3.76 -2.41 -7.98
CA ASN A 249 2.73 -1.76 -7.19
C ASN A 249 1.36 -2.20 -7.69
N ALA A 250 0.66 -3.01 -6.90
CA ALA A 250 -0.67 -3.52 -7.25
C ALA A 250 -1.78 -2.47 -7.17
N ALA A 251 -1.50 -1.33 -6.54
CA ALA A 251 -2.39 -0.18 -6.40
C ALA A 251 -3.71 -0.44 -5.69
N THR A 252 -3.83 -1.47 -4.88
CA THR A 252 -5.06 -1.80 -4.15
C THR A 252 -4.79 -2.41 -2.79
N ILE A 253 -5.50 -1.93 -1.77
CA ILE A 253 -5.45 -2.50 -0.43
C ILE A 253 -6.07 -3.91 -0.35
N TRP A 254 -6.86 -4.33 -1.33
CA TRP A 254 -7.55 -5.63 -1.34
C TRP A 254 -6.78 -6.75 -2.03
N TRP A 255 -5.52 -6.54 -2.43
CA TRP A 255 -4.76 -7.55 -3.15
C TRP A 255 -4.69 -8.89 -2.41
N ALA A 256 -4.31 -8.88 -1.13
CA ALA A 256 -4.18 -10.07 -0.31
C ALA A 256 -5.50 -10.90 -0.24
N ASN A 257 -6.64 -10.23 -0.24
CA ASN A 257 -7.95 -10.89 -0.23
C ASN A 257 -8.25 -11.64 -1.54
N GLY A 258 -7.55 -11.33 -2.62
CA GLY A 258 -7.59 -12.08 -3.88
C GLY A 258 -6.73 -13.34 -3.88
N LEU A 259 -5.90 -13.58 -2.86
CA LEU A 259 -5.00 -14.72 -2.77
C LEU A 259 -5.60 -15.90 -2.02
N SER A 260 -6.18 -15.66 -0.85
CA SER A 260 -6.71 -16.72 0.00
C SER A 260 -7.86 -16.24 0.89
N SER A 261 -8.59 -17.21 1.44
CA SER A 261 -9.60 -17.00 2.48
C SER A 261 -9.27 -17.91 3.68
N PRO A 262 -8.35 -17.46 4.58
CA PRO A 262 -7.99 -18.24 5.75
C PRO A 262 -9.19 -18.56 6.65
N PRO A 263 -9.13 -19.58 7.51
CA PRO A 263 -10.21 -19.89 8.43
C PRO A 263 -10.64 -18.69 9.27
N GLY A 264 -11.94 -18.38 9.26
CA GLY A 264 -12.50 -17.24 9.98
C GLY A 264 -12.35 -15.87 9.28
N HIS A 265 -11.64 -15.81 8.15
CA HIS A 265 -11.51 -14.58 7.37
C HIS A 265 -12.85 -14.14 6.77
N LYS A 266 -13.06 -12.83 6.71
CA LYS A 266 -14.21 -12.21 6.05
C LYS A 266 -13.72 -11.18 5.05
N ASN A 267 -14.13 -11.33 3.80
CA ASN A 267 -13.79 -10.38 2.77
C ASN A 267 -14.28 -8.97 3.12
N PRO A 268 -13.45 -7.95 2.89
CA PRO A 268 -13.83 -6.57 3.16
C PRO A 268 -14.94 -6.10 2.23
N SER A 269 -15.69 -5.11 2.71
CA SER A 269 -16.75 -4.46 1.94
C SER A 269 -16.73 -2.96 2.19
N ARG A 270 -16.77 -2.17 1.13
CA ARG A 270 -16.82 -0.70 1.17
C ARG A 270 -17.68 -0.16 0.01
N HIS A 271 -18.29 0.99 0.22
CA HIS A 271 -19.07 1.70 -0.82
C HIS A 271 -20.11 0.82 -1.54
N GLY A 272 -20.72 -0.12 -0.81
CA GLY A 272 -21.69 -1.05 -1.37
C GLY A 272 -21.10 -2.21 -2.20
N VAL A 273 -19.77 -2.33 -2.26
CA VAL A 273 -19.05 -3.38 -2.98
C VAL A 273 -18.31 -4.28 -2.00
N ALA A 274 -18.46 -5.59 -2.15
CA ALA A 274 -17.70 -6.60 -1.40
C ALA A 274 -16.64 -7.22 -2.31
N GLN A 275 -15.44 -7.40 -1.76
CA GLN A 275 -14.37 -8.16 -2.39
C GLN A 275 -14.81 -9.64 -2.52
N LYS A 276 -14.45 -10.29 -3.65
CA LYS A 276 -15.00 -11.61 -4.04
C LYS A 276 -14.30 -12.82 -3.44
N GLY A 277 -13.17 -12.63 -2.78
CA GLY A 277 -12.30 -13.72 -2.31
C GLY A 277 -11.24 -14.11 -3.34
N PRO A 278 -10.64 -15.29 -3.18
CA PRO A 278 -9.54 -15.74 -4.02
C PRO A 278 -9.89 -15.79 -5.52
N ASP A 279 -8.91 -15.41 -6.35
CA ASP A 279 -8.97 -15.48 -7.81
C ASP A 279 -7.63 -16.04 -8.32
N GLU A 280 -7.68 -17.09 -9.13
CA GLU A 280 -6.50 -17.79 -9.65
C GLU A 280 -5.56 -16.86 -10.43
N ARG A 281 -6.10 -15.80 -11.05
CA ARG A 281 -5.31 -14.81 -11.77
C ARG A 281 -4.49 -13.94 -10.82
N VAL A 282 -5.06 -13.56 -9.65
CA VAL A 282 -4.33 -12.84 -8.60
C VAL A 282 -3.20 -13.71 -8.05
N GLN A 283 -3.48 -14.99 -7.82
CA GLN A 283 -2.50 -15.96 -7.37
C GLN A 283 -1.36 -16.10 -8.39
N GLN A 284 -1.70 -16.27 -9.67
CA GLN A 284 -0.71 -16.41 -10.74
C GLN A 284 0.14 -15.15 -10.92
N ILE A 285 -0.46 -13.96 -10.88
CA ILE A 285 0.27 -12.67 -10.92
C ILE A 285 1.23 -12.55 -9.75
N THR A 286 0.85 -13.04 -8.57
CA THR A 286 1.70 -12.98 -7.38
C THR A 286 2.82 -14.03 -7.41
N HIS A 287 2.63 -15.15 -8.12
CA HIS A 287 3.68 -16.14 -8.38
C HIS A 287 4.74 -15.65 -9.37
N ASN A 288 4.33 -14.90 -10.40
CA ASN A 288 5.21 -14.38 -11.43
C ASN A 288 6.15 -13.29 -10.89
#